data_25805a43b9e7dcfc3e0ef89cf1fc9709
#
_entry.id   25805a43b9e7dcfc3e0ef89cf1fc9709
#
_cell.length_a   1.000
_cell.length_b   1.000
_cell.length_c   1.000
_cell.angle_alpha   90.00
_cell.angle_beta   90.00
_cell.angle_gamma   90.00
#
_symmetry.space_group_name_H-M   'P 1'
#
loop_
_entity.id
_entity.type
_entity.pdbx_description
1 polymer ?
#
loop_
_entity_poly.entity_id
_entity_poly.type
_entity_poly.pdbx_seq_one_letter_code
_entity_poly.pdbx_strand_id
1 'polypeptide(L)'
;GATHALVVTPPYVRPTQAGLIAHYRAVADQAGVPVVLYNVPGRTGCDMLPETVAELASHPNIVGIKEAVGDTGRVRALLDLRSPTFAVLTGDDGTAARSIQAGMDGLISVGSNVLPGAYRRMCDLAAARDHEAVESWDARLQPFHDFCGVESNPIPVKALLRRIGIGHDLRLPLLPLSAAHAPAADHLAGDIAALEALSSH
;
A
#
# COMPACT_ATOMS: atom_id res chain seq x y z
N GLY A 1 -9.11 18.58 7.54
CA GLY A 1 -8.17 18.87 6.48
C GLY A 1 -7.92 17.70 5.53
N ALA A 2 -8.65 16.55 5.66
CA ALA A 2 -8.54 15.45 4.70
C ALA A 2 -9.15 15.84 3.36
N THR A 3 -8.46 15.52 2.27
CA THR A 3 -8.91 15.82 0.90
C THR A 3 -9.55 14.60 0.22
N HIS A 4 -9.25 13.40 0.69
CA HIS A 4 -9.75 12.12 0.18
C HIS A 4 -10.01 11.16 1.34
N ALA A 5 -10.90 10.20 1.13
CA ALA A 5 -11.14 9.08 2.06
C ALA A 5 -10.66 7.76 1.43
N LEU A 6 -9.77 7.05 2.12
CA LEU A 6 -9.38 5.69 1.77
C LEU A 6 -10.28 4.71 2.55
N VAL A 7 -11.13 3.95 1.84
CA VAL A 7 -12.16 3.11 2.45
C VAL A 7 -11.88 1.64 2.13
N VAL A 8 -11.55 0.87 3.18
CA VAL A 8 -11.26 -0.57 3.08
C VAL A 8 -12.54 -1.40 2.92
N THR A 9 -12.46 -2.52 2.21
CA THR A 9 -13.57 -3.48 2.14
C THR A 9 -13.98 -3.92 3.56
N PRO A 10 -15.31 -4.03 3.85
CA PRO A 10 -15.79 -4.38 5.18
C PRO A 10 -15.18 -5.70 5.66
N PRO A 11 -14.39 -5.69 6.76
CA PRO A 11 -13.77 -6.91 7.27
C PRO A 11 -14.79 -7.80 7.97
N TYR A 12 -14.51 -9.11 8.03
CA TYR A 12 -15.29 -10.10 8.77
C TYR A 12 -16.63 -10.47 8.13
N VAL A 13 -17.50 -9.51 7.77
CA VAL A 13 -18.87 -9.77 7.28
C VAL A 13 -18.95 -10.34 5.87
N ARG A 14 -17.88 -10.25 5.09
CA ARG A 14 -17.73 -10.83 3.73
C ARG A 14 -18.96 -10.62 2.84
N PRO A 15 -19.29 -9.38 2.51
CA PRO A 15 -20.45 -9.08 1.66
C PRO A 15 -20.28 -9.68 0.26
N THR A 16 -21.40 -9.87 -0.43
CA THR A 16 -21.41 -10.21 -1.86
C THR A 16 -20.91 -9.04 -2.71
N GLN A 17 -20.53 -9.26 -3.96
CA GLN A 17 -20.12 -8.18 -4.87
C GLN A 17 -21.21 -7.12 -5.02
N ALA A 18 -22.47 -7.51 -5.14
CA ALA A 18 -23.62 -6.60 -5.16
C ALA A 18 -23.73 -5.79 -3.85
N GLY A 19 -23.42 -6.41 -2.71
CA GLY A 19 -23.37 -5.73 -1.41
C GLY A 19 -22.22 -4.71 -1.34
N LEU A 20 -21.05 -5.02 -1.91
CA LEU A 20 -19.94 -4.08 -2.02
C LEU A 20 -20.30 -2.87 -2.89
N ILE A 21 -20.94 -3.09 -4.04
CA ILE A 21 -21.39 -2.01 -4.91
C ILE A 21 -22.35 -1.07 -4.17
N ALA A 22 -23.38 -1.61 -3.53
CA ALA A 22 -24.35 -0.83 -2.78
C ALA A 22 -23.69 -0.05 -1.62
N HIS A 23 -22.78 -0.70 -0.88
CA HIS A 23 -22.04 -0.10 0.23
C HIS A 23 -21.18 1.08 -0.22
N TYR A 24 -20.34 0.90 -1.25
CA TYR A 24 -19.44 1.95 -1.69
C TYR A 24 -20.15 3.11 -2.39
N ARG A 25 -21.25 2.85 -3.10
CA ARG A 25 -22.11 3.93 -3.62
C ARG A 25 -22.68 4.78 -2.47
N ALA A 26 -23.24 4.14 -1.44
CA ALA A 26 -23.77 4.85 -0.28
C ALA A 26 -22.68 5.63 0.49
N VAL A 27 -21.46 5.08 0.59
CA VAL A 27 -20.32 5.79 1.17
C VAL A 27 -19.93 6.99 0.31
N ALA A 28 -19.80 6.81 -1.00
CA ALA A 28 -19.39 7.86 -1.92
C ALA A 28 -20.40 9.01 -2.00
N ASP A 29 -21.70 8.70 -1.91
CA ASP A 29 -22.77 9.70 -1.87
C ASP A 29 -22.71 10.60 -0.63
N GLN A 30 -22.19 10.08 0.50
CA GLN A 30 -22.25 10.74 1.81
C GLN A 30 -20.90 11.23 2.33
N ALA A 31 -19.78 10.83 1.71
CA ALA A 31 -18.43 11.08 2.26
C ALA A 31 -18.04 12.56 2.34
N GLY A 32 -18.61 13.44 1.52
CA GLY A 32 -18.23 14.86 1.44
C GLY A 32 -16.81 15.11 0.89
N VAL A 33 -16.07 14.05 0.56
CA VAL A 33 -14.75 14.07 -0.09
C VAL A 33 -14.66 12.90 -1.07
N PRO A 34 -13.80 12.95 -2.10
CA PRO A 34 -13.55 11.84 -3.00
C PRO A 34 -13.10 10.57 -2.26
N VAL A 35 -13.58 9.42 -2.73
CA VAL A 35 -13.33 8.10 -2.13
C VAL A 35 -12.34 7.33 -2.99
N VAL A 36 -11.33 6.76 -2.35
CA VAL A 36 -10.44 5.73 -2.90
C VAL A 36 -10.82 4.38 -2.30
N LEU A 37 -11.17 3.43 -3.15
CA LEU A 37 -11.45 2.05 -2.74
C LEU A 37 -10.17 1.41 -2.19
N TYR A 38 -10.31 0.51 -1.20
CA TYR A 38 -9.16 -0.26 -0.73
C TYR A 38 -9.50 -1.74 -0.63
N ASN A 39 -8.83 -2.55 -1.45
CA ASN A 39 -8.95 -4.00 -1.47
C ASN A 39 -7.71 -4.66 -0.83
N VAL A 40 -7.92 -5.43 0.23
CA VAL A 40 -6.86 -6.18 0.94
C VAL A 40 -7.44 -7.49 1.50
N PRO A 41 -7.79 -8.45 0.65
CA PRO A 41 -8.53 -9.65 1.04
C PRO A 41 -7.82 -10.51 2.07
N GLY A 42 -6.49 -10.52 2.09
CA GLY A 42 -5.70 -11.21 3.11
C GLY A 42 -5.93 -10.71 4.54
N ARG A 43 -6.45 -9.48 4.71
CA ARG A 43 -6.77 -8.90 6.02
C ARG A 43 -8.25 -8.87 6.32
N THR A 44 -9.06 -8.56 5.32
CA THR A 44 -10.50 -8.38 5.49
C THR A 44 -11.29 -9.69 5.36
N GLY A 45 -10.73 -10.69 4.66
CA GLY A 45 -11.45 -11.88 4.23
C GLY A 45 -12.51 -11.58 3.16
N CYS A 46 -12.49 -10.38 2.58
CA CYS A 46 -13.42 -9.91 1.56
C CYS A 46 -12.62 -9.42 0.35
N ASP A 47 -12.86 -9.99 -0.82
CA ASP A 47 -12.21 -9.61 -2.07
C ASP A 47 -13.18 -8.84 -2.96
N MET A 48 -12.78 -7.63 -3.37
CA MET A 48 -13.48 -6.83 -4.36
C MET A 48 -12.92 -7.19 -5.74
N LEU A 49 -13.73 -7.82 -6.57
CA LEU A 49 -13.31 -8.27 -7.90
C LEU A 49 -13.15 -7.09 -8.87
N PRO A 50 -12.28 -7.21 -9.90
CA PRO A 50 -12.08 -6.14 -10.89
C PRO A 50 -13.38 -5.66 -11.57
N GLU A 51 -14.34 -6.54 -11.80
CA GLU A 51 -15.65 -6.21 -12.37
C GLU A 51 -16.47 -5.32 -11.43
N THR A 52 -16.37 -5.56 -10.12
CA THR A 52 -16.98 -4.71 -9.10
C THR A 52 -16.34 -3.34 -9.05
N VAL A 53 -15.02 -3.28 -9.17
CA VAL A 53 -14.28 -2.01 -9.27
C VAL A 53 -14.70 -1.25 -10.52
N ALA A 54 -14.83 -1.92 -11.66
CA ALA A 54 -15.27 -1.32 -12.92
C ALA A 54 -16.65 -0.64 -12.81
N GLU A 55 -17.60 -1.31 -12.13
CA GLU A 55 -18.91 -0.73 -11.87
C GLU A 55 -18.85 0.48 -10.94
N LEU A 56 -18.01 0.41 -9.90
CA LEU A 56 -17.82 1.51 -8.94
C LEU A 56 -17.06 2.69 -9.54
N ALA A 57 -16.13 2.47 -10.46
CA ALA A 57 -15.36 3.52 -11.14
C ALA A 57 -16.23 4.47 -11.98
N SER A 58 -17.47 4.07 -12.30
CA SER A 58 -18.46 4.96 -12.96
C SER A 58 -19.03 6.03 -12.03
N HIS A 59 -18.85 5.91 -10.71
CA HIS A 59 -19.37 6.86 -9.72
C HIS A 59 -18.47 8.11 -9.65
N PRO A 60 -19.00 9.34 -9.80
CA PRO A 60 -18.17 10.55 -9.91
C PRO A 60 -17.32 10.86 -8.67
N ASN A 61 -17.72 10.38 -7.49
CA ASN A 61 -16.99 10.58 -6.23
C ASN A 61 -16.10 9.40 -5.84
N ILE A 62 -15.95 8.37 -6.70
CA ILE A 62 -14.98 7.28 -6.53
C ILE A 62 -13.83 7.52 -7.52
N VAL A 63 -12.66 7.90 -6.99
CA VAL A 63 -11.56 8.47 -7.78
C VAL A 63 -10.35 7.54 -7.89
N GLY A 64 -10.45 6.33 -7.41
CA GLY A 64 -9.36 5.35 -7.54
C GLY A 64 -9.51 4.14 -6.65
N ILE A 65 -8.53 3.26 -6.76
CA ILE A 65 -8.38 2.06 -5.94
C ILE A 65 -6.95 1.92 -5.42
N LYS A 66 -6.80 1.51 -4.15
CA LYS A 66 -5.60 0.89 -3.60
C LYS A 66 -5.81 -0.62 -3.61
N GLU A 67 -5.05 -1.33 -4.47
CA GLU A 67 -5.07 -2.78 -4.57
C GLU A 67 -3.86 -3.39 -3.88
N ALA A 68 -4.08 -4.26 -2.89
CA ALA A 68 -3.01 -4.94 -2.17
C ALA A 68 -2.78 -6.40 -2.60
N VAL A 69 -3.41 -6.83 -3.71
CA VAL A 69 -3.13 -8.12 -4.36
C VAL A 69 -2.22 -7.87 -5.56
N GLY A 70 -0.96 -8.30 -5.44
CA GLY A 70 0.06 -8.09 -6.48
C GLY A 70 0.03 -9.11 -7.63
N ASP A 71 -1.10 -9.79 -7.87
CA ASP A 71 -1.27 -10.71 -9.01
C ASP A 71 -1.30 -9.94 -10.34
N THR A 72 -0.50 -10.41 -11.31
CA THR A 72 -0.32 -9.71 -12.58
C THR A 72 -1.59 -9.65 -13.44
N GLY A 73 -2.44 -10.68 -13.38
CA GLY A 73 -3.73 -10.70 -14.09
C GLY A 73 -4.67 -9.65 -13.52
N ARG A 74 -4.75 -9.55 -12.19
CA ARG A 74 -5.53 -8.53 -11.49
C ARG A 74 -5.02 -7.12 -11.77
N VAL A 75 -3.70 -6.92 -11.72
CA VAL A 75 -3.09 -5.62 -12.05
C VAL A 75 -3.51 -5.18 -13.46
N ARG A 76 -3.43 -6.06 -14.46
CA ARG A 76 -3.87 -5.75 -15.84
C ARG A 76 -5.33 -5.37 -15.91
N ALA A 77 -6.22 -6.16 -15.32
CA ALA A 77 -7.66 -5.89 -15.33
C ALA A 77 -8.01 -4.54 -14.69
N LEU A 78 -7.29 -4.14 -13.65
CA LEU A 78 -7.48 -2.83 -13.01
C LEU A 78 -6.90 -1.68 -13.84
N LEU A 79 -5.77 -1.90 -14.54
CA LEU A 79 -5.17 -0.89 -15.41
C LEU A 79 -6.07 -0.47 -16.57
N ASP A 80 -6.95 -1.36 -17.05
CA ASP A 80 -7.95 -1.04 -18.07
C ASP A 80 -8.98 0.01 -17.58
N LEU A 81 -9.09 0.21 -16.26
CA LEU A 81 -9.98 1.21 -15.64
C LEU A 81 -9.29 2.56 -15.40
N ARG A 82 -7.95 2.59 -15.51
CA ARG A 82 -7.17 3.80 -15.27
C ARG A 82 -7.58 4.93 -16.21
N SER A 83 -7.81 6.10 -15.64
CA SER A 83 -8.21 7.29 -16.40
C SER A 83 -7.73 8.56 -15.70
N PRO A 84 -7.87 9.76 -16.31
CA PRO A 84 -7.57 11.02 -15.63
C PRO A 84 -8.37 11.26 -14.35
N THR A 85 -9.48 10.56 -14.16
CA THR A 85 -10.36 10.70 -12.99
C THR A 85 -10.40 9.46 -12.10
N PHE A 86 -9.68 8.39 -12.45
CA PHE A 86 -9.63 7.16 -11.65
C PHE A 86 -8.20 6.62 -11.58
N ALA A 87 -7.58 6.75 -10.42
CA ALA A 87 -6.21 6.28 -10.16
C ALA A 87 -6.18 4.80 -9.75
N VAL A 88 -5.19 4.06 -10.25
CA VAL A 88 -4.93 2.68 -9.85
C VAL A 88 -3.61 2.62 -9.09
N LEU A 89 -3.70 2.42 -7.77
CA LEU A 89 -2.56 2.43 -6.85
C LEU A 89 -2.30 1.04 -6.28
N THR A 90 -1.04 0.67 -6.13
CA THR A 90 -0.69 -0.54 -5.37
C THR A 90 -0.68 -0.28 -3.86
N GLY A 91 -1.04 -1.28 -3.09
CA GLY A 91 -0.99 -1.27 -1.63
C GLY A 91 -0.05 -2.31 -1.06
N ASP A 92 0.75 -2.95 -1.91
CA ASP A 92 1.68 -4.02 -1.54
C ASP A 92 3.12 -3.61 -1.87
N ASP A 93 3.93 -3.39 -0.83
CA ASP A 93 5.31 -2.90 -0.95
C ASP A 93 6.18 -3.87 -1.75
N GLY A 94 6.07 -5.18 -1.49
CA GLY A 94 6.90 -6.20 -2.12
C GLY A 94 6.64 -6.41 -3.63
N THR A 95 5.56 -5.84 -4.17
CA THR A 95 5.25 -5.91 -5.60
C THR A 95 5.14 -4.53 -6.25
N ALA A 96 5.44 -3.47 -5.49
CA ALA A 96 5.23 -2.09 -5.90
C ALA A 96 6.02 -1.73 -7.15
N ALA A 97 7.31 -2.05 -7.20
CA ALA A 97 8.18 -1.77 -8.32
C ALA A 97 7.59 -2.29 -9.63
N ARG A 98 7.29 -3.59 -9.70
CA ARG A 98 6.71 -4.22 -10.90
C ARG A 98 5.32 -3.71 -11.26
N SER A 99 4.51 -3.35 -10.25
CA SER A 99 3.14 -2.87 -10.47
C SER A 99 3.13 -1.46 -11.08
N ILE A 100 4.02 -0.57 -10.62
CA ILE A 100 4.17 0.77 -11.19
C ILE A 100 4.80 0.69 -12.58
N GLN A 101 5.80 -0.17 -12.79
CA GLN A 101 6.36 -0.44 -14.11
C GLN A 101 5.32 -0.96 -15.11
N ALA A 102 4.33 -1.74 -14.62
CA ALA A 102 3.22 -2.20 -15.44
C ALA A 102 2.21 -1.08 -15.78
N GLY A 103 2.25 0.06 -15.08
CA GLY A 103 1.42 1.24 -15.38
C GLY A 103 0.54 1.74 -14.24
N MET A 104 0.64 1.19 -13.02
CA MET A 104 -0.04 1.78 -11.86
C MET A 104 0.48 3.17 -11.54
N ASP A 105 -0.37 4.03 -11.01
CA ASP A 105 -0.10 5.45 -10.76
C ASP A 105 0.81 5.70 -9.56
N GLY A 106 0.99 4.73 -8.69
CA GLY A 106 1.84 4.85 -7.50
C GLY A 106 1.52 3.83 -6.42
N LEU A 107 1.98 4.15 -5.20
CA LEU A 107 1.97 3.26 -4.05
C LEU A 107 1.42 3.95 -2.81
N ILE A 108 0.58 3.26 -2.06
CA ILE A 108 0.25 3.60 -0.67
C ILE A 108 0.89 2.55 0.24
N SER A 109 2.07 2.85 0.75
CA SER A 109 3.04 1.94 1.35
C SER A 109 2.91 1.83 2.88
N VAL A 110 3.41 0.74 3.43
CA VAL A 110 3.75 0.57 4.86
C VAL A 110 5.20 1.00 5.10
N GLY A 111 6.13 0.52 4.30
CA GLY A 111 7.57 0.77 4.45
C GLY A 111 7.95 2.24 4.29
N SER A 112 7.19 3.02 3.51
CA SER A 112 7.41 4.46 3.35
C SER A 112 7.24 5.28 4.64
N ASN A 113 6.66 4.72 5.71
CA ASN A 113 6.69 5.35 7.03
C ASN A 113 8.11 5.42 7.62
N VAL A 114 8.98 4.50 7.21
CA VAL A 114 10.37 4.38 7.69
C VAL A 114 11.36 4.94 6.67
N LEU A 115 11.10 4.71 5.38
CA LEU A 115 11.96 5.04 4.25
C LEU A 115 11.22 5.86 3.18
N PRO A 116 10.68 7.05 3.52
CA PRO A 116 9.86 7.83 2.59
C PRO A 116 10.63 8.25 1.32
N GLY A 117 11.88 8.67 1.46
CA GLY A 117 12.73 9.07 0.34
C GLY A 117 13.05 7.91 -0.59
N ALA A 118 13.43 6.77 -0.04
CA ALA A 118 13.77 5.57 -0.82
C ALA A 118 12.57 5.05 -1.63
N TYR A 119 11.37 4.98 -1.03
CA TYR A 119 10.15 4.61 -1.76
C TYR A 119 9.76 5.66 -2.79
N ARG A 120 9.91 6.94 -2.48
CA ARG A 120 9.66 8.01 -3.45
C ARG A 120 10.60 7.86 -4.66
N ARG A 121 11.90 7.65 -4.43
CA ARG A 121 12.88 7.45 -5.49
C ARG A 121 12.54 6.25 -6.37
N MET A 122 12.18 5.11 -5.76
CA MET A 122 11.73 3.92 -6.51
C MET A 122 10.52 4.24 -7.39
N CYS A 123 9.52 4.94 -6.85
CA CYS A 123 8.32 5.32 -7.61
C CYS A 123 8.65 6.25 -8.80
N ASP A 124 9.53 7.22 -8.60
CA ASP A 124 9.95 8.17 -9.65
C ASP A 124 10.70 7.45 -10.78
N LEU A 125 11.61 6.54 -10.42
CA LEU A 125 12.33 5.72 -11.41
C LEU A 125 11.37 4.80 -12.17
N ALA A 126 10.41 4.19 -11.49
CA ALA A 126 9.40 3.34 -12.12
C ALA A 126 8.51 4.14 -13.10
N ALA A 127 8.10 5.33 -12.71
CA ALA A 127 7.35 6.25 -13.58
C ALA A 127 8.16 6.71 -14.79
N ALA A 128 9.46 6.91 -14.62
CA ALA A 128 10.40 7.23 -15.69
C ALA A 128 10.75 6.02 -16.58
N ARG A 129 10.30 4.82 -16.23
CA ARG A 129 10.60 3.53 -16.91
C ARG A 129 12.09 3.18 -16.92
N ASP A 130 12.83 3.62 -15.94
CA ASP A 130 14.23 3.23 -15.72
C ASP A 130 14.27 1.86 -15.02
N HIS A 131 14.10 0.80 -15.81
CA HIS A 131 13.92 -0.56 -15.29
C HIS A 131 15.12 -1.04 -14.47
N GLU A 132 16.34 -0.76 -14.91
CA GLU A 132 17.56 -1.19 -14.21
C GLU A 132 17.69 -0.50 -12.84
N ALA A 133 17.47 0.82 -12.80
CA ALA A 133 17.51 1.56 -11.55
C ALA A 133 16.40 1.15 -10.60
N VAL A 134 15.18 0.86 -11.10
CA VAL A 134 14.06 0.35 -10.28
C VAL A 134 14.41 -0.98 -9.66
N GLU A 135 14.92 -1.94 -10.41
CA GLU A 135 15.33 -3.27 -9.90
C GLU A 135 16.41 -3.14 -8.82
N SER A 136 17.38 -2.23 -9.03
CA SER A 136 18.41 -1.93 -8.03
C SER A 136 17.83 -1.37 -6.73
N TRP A 137 16.84 -0.47 -6.82
CA TRP A 137 16.17 0.09 -5.64
C TRP A 137 15.26 -0.91 -4.95
N ASP A 138 14.50 -1.71 -5.71
CA ASP A 138 13.64 -2.76 -5.18
C ASP A 138 14.45 -3.80 -4.40
N ALA A 139 15.60 -4.21 -4.93
CA ALA A 139 16.52 -5.11 -4.24
C ALA A 139 17.06 -4.53 -2.92
N ARG A 140 17.30 -3.22 -2.84
CA ARG A 140 17.73 -2.53 -1.59
C ARG A 140 16.60 -2.48 -0.56
N LEU A 141 15.35 -2.38 -1.00
CA LEU A 141 14.17 -2.33 -0.15
C LEU A 141 13.69 -3.73 0.29
N GLN A 142 14.11 -4.79 -0.40
CA GLN A 142 13.66 -6.16 -0.12
C GLN A 142 13.84 -6.58 1.35
N PRO A 143 14.96 -6.32 2.05
CA PRO A 143 15.09 -6.67 3.46
C PRO A 143 14.04 -6.00 4.36
N PHE A 144 13.60 -4.78 4.02
CA PHE A 144 12.55 -4.06 4.73
C PHE A 144 11.16 -4.64 4.42
N HIS A 145 10.91 -5.04 3.16
CA HIS A 145 9.67 -5.75 2.78
C HIS A 145 9.54 -7.05 3.56
N ASP A 146 10.58 -7.87 3.57
CA ASP A 146 10.63 -9.14 4.29
C ASP A 146 10.40 -8.93 5.78
N PHE A 147 11.08 -7.96 6.36
CA PHE A 147 10.93 -7.63 7.78
C PHE A 147 9.53 -7.13 8.12
N CYS A 148 8.89 -6.35 7.26
CA CYS A 148 7.51 -5.90 7.47
C CYS A 148 6.49 -7.05 7.43
N GLY A 149 6.89 -8.22 6.91
CA GLY A 149 6.09 -9.44 6.86
C GLY A 149 6.27 -10.43 8.04
N VAL A 150 7.27 -10.24 8.93
CA VAL A 150 7.58 -11.21 10.00
C VAL A 150 6.50 -11.30 11.07
N GLU A 151 5.75 -10.23 11.28
CA GLU A 151 4.57 -10.17 12.15
C GLU A 151 3.49 -9.26 11.54
N SER A 152 2.32 -9.26 12.14
CA SER A 152 1.21 -8.42 11.67
C SER A 152 1.57 -6.94 11.65
N ASN A 153 1.38 -6.29 10.50
CA ASN A 153 1.45 -4.82 10.42
C ASN A 153 0.39 -4.20 11.39
N PRO A 154 0.75 -3.18 12.20
CA PRO A 154 1.95 -2.35 12.11
C PRO A 154 3.10 -2.73 13.08
N ILE A 155 3.17 -3.95 13.59
CA ILE A 155 4.18 -4.33 14.60
C ILE A 155 5.61 -4.09 14.10
N PRO A 156 6.05 -4.67 12.93
CA PRO A 156 7.43 -4.51 12.48
C PRO A 156 7.79 -3.06 12.11
N VAL A 157 6.93 -2.38 11.36
CA VAL A 157 7.20 -1.00 10.95
C VAL A 157 7.30 -0.05 12.13
N LYS A 158 6.47 -0.21 13.16
CA LYS A 158 6.55 0.59 14.38
C LYS A 158 7.80 0.25 15.21
N ALA A 159 8.25 -1.00 15.17
CA ALA A 159 9.50 -1.39 15.84
C ALA A 159 10.73 -0.70 15.21
N LEU A 160 10.76 -0.51 13.88
CA LEU A 160 11.79 0.28 13.19
C LEU A 160 11.68 1.77 13.55
N LEU A 161 10.48 2.35 13.46
CA LEU A 161 10.26 3.76 13.82
C LEU A 161 10.70 4.07 15.25
N ARG A 162 10.41 3.19 16.20
CA ARG A 162 10.87 3.36 17.61
C ARG A 162 12.38 3.42 17.73
N ARG A 163 13.12 2.64 16.94
CA ARG A 163 14.58 2.60 16.95
C ARG A 163 15.21 3.88 16.41
N ILE A 164 14.52 4.57 15.53
CA ILE A 164 14.93 5.88 15.01
C ILE A 164 14.28 7.06 15.76
N GLY A 165 13.69 6.80 16.94
CA GLY A 165 13.13 7.83 17.81
C GLY A 165 11.75 8.37 17.41
N ILE A 166 11.03 7.70 16.54
CA ILE A 166 9.72 8.15 16.05
C ILE A 166 8.60 7.28 16.63
N GLY A 167 7.48 7.92 17.00
CA GLY A 167 6.23 7.27 17.37
C GLY A 167 6.16 6.75 18.80
N HIS A 168 5.11 5.97 19.07
CA HIS A 168 4.75 5.45 20.39
C HIS A 168 4.52 3.93 20.32
N ASP A 169 4.36 3.31 21.49
CA ASP A 169 4.06 1.90 21.60
C ASP A 169 2.71 1.52 20.96
N LEU A 170 2.59 0.23 20.68
CA LEU A 170 1.36 -0.37 20.19
C LEU A 170 0.30 -0.42 21.29
N ARG A 171 -0.97 -0.50 20.89
CA ARG A 171 -2.10 -0.72 21.78
C ARG A 171 -2.61 -2.15 21.59
N LEU A 172 -3.14 -2.74 22.66
CA LEU A 172 -3.84 -4.02 22.58
C LEU A 172 -4.94 -3.98 21.49
N PRO A 173 -5.13 -5.07 20.77
CA PRO A 173 -4.57 -6.42 20.95
C PRO A 173 -3.16 -6.65 20.42
N LEU A 174 -2.51 -5.64 19.85
CA LEU A 174 -1.16 -5.76 19.32
C LEU A 174 -0.12 -5.57 20.44
N LEU A 175 0.89 -6.45 20.44
CA LEU A 175 2.03 -6.38 21.35
C LEU A 175 3.27 -5.84 20.62
N PRO A 176 4.30 -5.39 21.37
CA PRO A 176 5.58 -5.07 20.77
C PRO A 176 6.17 -6.25 19.99
N LEU A 177 7.06 -5.95 19.03
CA LEU A 177 7.76 -6.95 18.23
C LEU A 177 8.39 -8.03 19.13
N SER A 178 8.21 -9.29 18.73
CA SER A 178 8.78 -10.44 19.45
C SER A 178 10.30 -10.37 19.52
N ALA A 179 10.86 -10.80 20.64
CA ALA A 179 12.31 -10.73 20.89
C ALA A 179 13.14 -11.46 19.81
N ALA A 180 12.60 -12.50 19.20
CA ALA A 180 13.25 -13.24 18.12
C ALA A 180 13.60 -12.36 16.91
N HIS A 181 12.82 -11.32 16.64
CA HIS A 181 13.03 -10.40 15.50
C HIS A 181 13.80 -9.12 15.88
N ALA A 182 14.12 -8.91 17.17
CA ALA A 182 14.82 -7.72 17.63
C ALA A 182 16.18 -7.50 16.94
N PRO A 183 17.05 -8.53 16.76
CA PRO A 183 18.34 -8.34 16.10
C PRO A 183 18.20 -7.87 14.63
N ALA A 184 17.21 -8.40 13.89
CA ALA A 184 16.94 -7.96 12.52
C ALA A 184 16.46 -6.50 12.48
N ALA A 185 15.58 -6.12 13.42
CA ALA A 185 15.12 -4.74 13.53
C ALA A 185 16.27 -3.76 13.88
N ASP A 186 17.19 -4.17 14.76
CA ASP A 186 18.36 -3.34 15.12
C ASP A 186 19.30 -3.14 13.93
N HIS A 187 19.55 -4.20 13.15
CA HIS A 187 20.35 -4.13 11.94
C HIS A 187 19.72 -3.18 10.90
N LEU A 188 18.45 -3.40 10.53
CA LEU A 188 17.75 -2.58 9.56
C LEU A 188 17.62 -1.12 9.98
N ALA A 189 17.41 -0.85 11.27
CA ALA A 189 17.36 0.51 11.78
C ALA A 189 18.68 1.27 11.55
N GLY A 190 19.83 0.56 11.60
CA GLY A 190 21.13 1.11 11.26
C GLY A 190 21.28 1.54 9.79
N ASP A 191 20.58 0.89 8.88
CA ASP A 191 20.67 1.14 7.44
C ASP A 191 19.76 2.27 6.95
N ILE A 192 18.73 2.66 7.74
CA ILE A 192 17.71 3.64 7.33
C ILE A 192 18.34 4.95 6.89
N ALA A 193 19.23 5.53 7.69
CA ALA A 193 19.82 6.83 7.39
C ALA A 193 20.65 6.82 6.11
N ALA A 194 21.36 5.72 5.84
CA ALA A 194 22.18 5.57 4.64
C ALA A 194 21.30 5.44 3.38
N LEU A 195 20.21 4.66 3.46
CA LEU A 195 19.26 4.50 2.34
C LEU A 195 18.51 5.80 2.03
N GLU A 196 18.08 6.53 3.06
CA GLU A 196 17.43 7.84 2.87
C GLU A 196 18.40 8.87 2.26
N ALA A 197 19.68 8.89 2.66
CA ALA A 197 20.68 9.77 2.08
C ALA A 197 20.91 9.48 0.57
N LEU A 198 20.92 8.20 0.18
CA LEU A 198 21.07 7.80 -1.23
C LEU A 198 19.86 8.21 -2.09
N SER A 199 18.69 8.33 -1.51
CA SER A 199 17.46 8.70 -2.24
C SER A 199 17.41 10.18 -2.65
N SER A 200 18.26 11.01 -2.07
CA SER A 200 18.28 12.46 -2.29
C SER A 200 19.07 12.88 -3.52
N HIS A 201 19.65 11.94 -4.25
CA HIS A 201 20.46 12.11 -5.46
C HIS A 201 19.86 11.32 -6.63
#